data_8f256584e7c846e36200941eb8998e81
#
_entry.id   8f256584e7c846e36200941eb8998e81
#
_cell.length_a   1.000
_cell.length_b   1.000
_cell.length_c   1.000
_cell.angle_alpha   90.00
_cell.angle_beta   90.00
_cell.angle_gamma   90.00
#
_symmetry.space_group_name_H-M   'P 1'
#
loop_
_entity.id
_entity.type
_entity.pdbx_description
1 polymer ?
#
loop_
_entity_poly.entity_id
_entity_poly.type
_entity_poly.pdbx_seq_one_letter_code
_entity_poly.pdbx_strand_id
1 'polypeptide(L)'
;MKDKFYELSIKTSNFYDEILELVFSFGVTCVEELDHEIIIREEYDLKDIAWGVEEYAKGLSSVRKISNDLKISLNLKENKDWLGEYKKAVKPILVDKIYIRPSWEEPLGGVTNIIIDPALAFGSGHHESTNSCLQLLQKYAKSGDSALDVGCGSGILSIALAKLGCNVDACDTDEQATQSSLSNAQLNEVKFNKIWTGSIANLEQKYDIVVANIIADVIFMLSNDLKKSLKKGGYLVLSGILNKYEDRIKDTFKDLELVEIKQANDWVSFVYKEMDE
;
A
#
# COMPACT_ATOMS: atom_id res chain seq x y z
N MET A 1 -1.81 22.32 -6.32
CA MET A 1 -2.32 22.20 -4.93
C MET A 1 -2.44 23.58 -4.36
N LYS A 2 -3.57 23.91 -3.70
CA LYS A 2 -3.73 25.21 -3.03
C LYS A 2 -2.76 25.27 -1.85
N ASP A 3 -2.22 26.47 -1.57
CA ASP A 3 -1.25 26.68 -0.50
C ASP A 3 -1.84 26.55 0.92
N LYS A 4 -3.16 26.34 1.04
CA LYS A 4 -3.90 26.26 2.29
C LYS A 4 -5.02 25.22 2.22
N PHE A 5 -5.30 24.59 3.35
CA PHE A 5 -6.44 23.69 3.55
C PHE A 5 -7.14 23.98 4.88
N TYR A 6 -8.41 23.61 4.95
CA TYR A 6 -9.18 23.66 6.18
C TYR A 6 -9.07 22.33 6.91
N GLU A 7 -8.81 22.37 8.20
CA GLU A 7 -8.85 21.22 9.08
C GLU A 7 -9.97 21.42 10.10
N LEU A 8 -10.94 20.52 10.09
CA LEU A 8 -12.04 20.45 11.03
C LEU A 8 -11.83 19.25 11.94
N SER A 9 -11.64 19.49 13.24
CA SER A 9 -11.60 18.45 14.28
C SER A 9 -12.92 18.47 15.03
N ILE A 10 -13.54 17.30 15.15
CA ILE A 10 -14.82 17.06 15.81
C ILE A 10 -14.59 16.00 16.89
N LYS A 11 -14.78 16.35 18.14
CA LYS A 11 -14.55 15.49 19.30
C LYS A 11 -15.83 15.26 20.08
N THR A 12 -16.25 14.01 20.25
CA THR A 12 -17.40 13.63 21.06
C THR A 12 -17.31 12.14 21.42
N SER A 13 -17.67 11.79 22.64
CA SER A 13 -17.81 10.40 23.07
C SER A 13 -19.27 9.93 23.02
N ASN A 14 -20.22 10.85 23.14
CA ASN A 14 -21.64 10.50 23.26
C ASN A 14 -22.36 10.30 21.92
N PHE A 15 -21.81 10.85 20.84
CA PHE A 15 -22.46 10.88 19.51
C PHE A 15 -21.50 10.54 18.38
N TYR A 16 -20.40 9.81 18.65
CA TYR A 16 -19.31 9.58 17.70
C TYR A 16 -19.80 8.92 16.40
N ASP A 17 -20.50 7.80 16.51
CA ASP A 17 -20.96 7.03 15.35
C ASP A 17 -21.96 7.82 14.49
N GLU A 18 -22.93 8.50 15.13
CA GLU A 18 -23.94 9.27 14.42
C GLU A 18 -23.35 10.51 13.73
N ILE A 19 -22.32 11.11 14.33
CA ILE A 19 -21.63 12.25 13.73
C ILE A 19 -20.74 11.78 12.59
N LEU A 20 -20.10 10.64 12.70
CA LEU A 20 -19.30 10.04 11.63
C LEU A 20 -20.19 9.76 10.40
N GLU A 21 -21.36 9.13 10.61
CA GLU A 21 -22.34 8.90 9.53
C GLU A 21 -22.82 10.21 8.89
N LEU A 22 -23.10 11.22 9.72
CA LEU A 22 -23.50 12.53 9.23
C LEU A 22 -22.41 13.18 8.36
N VAL A 23 -21.16 13.13 8.79
CA VAL A 23 -20.00 13.67 8.05
C VAL A 23 -19.91 13.03 6.65
N PHE A 24 -20.03 11.72 6.56
CA PHE A 24 -20.06 11.04 5.25
C PHE A 24 -21.28 11.44 4.41
N SER A 25 -22.43 11.71 5.03
CA SER A 25 -23.62 12.16 4.31
C SER A 25 -23.47 13.55 3.66
N PHE A 26 -22.53 14.37 4.14
CA PHE A 26 -22.15 15.65 3.53
C PHE A 26 -21.22 15.48 2.32
N GLY A 27 -20.91 14.24 1.92
CA GLY A 27 -20.04 13.94 0.77
C GLY A 27 -18.56 14.01 1.08
N VAL A 28 -18.17 14.05 2.36
CA VAL A 28 -16.77 13.87 2.77
C VAL A 28 -16.37 12.43 2.47
N THR A 29 -15.28 12.24 1.72
CA THR A 29 -14.83 10.92 1.27
C THR A 29 -13.68 10.35 2.08
N CYS A 30 -12.99 11.20 2.85
CA CYS A 30 -11.83 10.79 3.64
C CYS A 30 -11.84 11.51 4.99
N VAL A 31 -11.77 10.73 6.05
CA VAL A 31 -11.63 11.23 7.43
C VAL A 31 -10.48 10.50 8.11
N GLU A 32 -9.80 11.18 9.03
CA GLU A 32 -8.89 10.54 9.98
C GLU A 32 -9.65 10.33 11.28
N GLU A 33 -9.70 9.07 11.73
CA GLU A 33 -10.37 8.69 12.96
C GLU A 33 -9.33 8.46 14.06
N LEU A 34 -9.48 9.18 15.14
CA LEU A 34 -8.71 9.00 16.38
C LEU A 34 -9.67 8.60 17.50
N ASP A 35 -9.16 8.34 18.70
CA ASP A 35 -10.00 7.99 19.83
C ASP A 35 -11.03 9.12 20.14
N HIS A 36 -12.30 8.89 19.80
CA HIS A 36 -13.41 9.84 19.93
C HIS A 36 -13.22 11.18 19.19
N GLU A 37 -12.38 11.23 18.15
CA GLU A 37 -12.13 12.42 17.35
C GLU A 37 -12.15 12.08 15.85
N ILE A 38 -12.88 12.89 15.06
CA ILE A 38 -12.96 12.84 13.61
C ILE A 38 -12.25 14.06 13.07
N ILE A 39 -11.28 13.89 12.18
CA ILE A 39 -10.55 14.99 11.54
C ILE A 39 -10.81 14.95 10.04
N ILE A 40 -11.27 16.08 9.52
CA ILE A 40 -11.56 16.29 8.10
C ILE A 40 -10.58 17.34 7.57
N ARG A 41 -9.96 17.08 6.41
CA ARG A 41 -9.07 18.01 5.72
C ARG A 41 -9.52 18.21 4.29
N GLU A 42 -9.82 19.47 3.91
CA GLU A 42 -10.32 19.81 2.58
C GLU A 42 -9.76 21.15 2.09
N GLU A 43 -9.71 21.31 0.78
CA GLU A 43 -9.27 22.57 0.14
C GLU A 43 -10.38 23.65 0.10
N TYR A 44 -11.60 23.31 0.49
CA TYR A 44 -12.75 24.21 0.60
C TYR A 44 -13.16 24.45 2.05
N ASP A 45 -13.92 25.52 2.28
CA ASP A 45 -14.35 25.93 3.63
C ASP A 45 -15.31 24.89 4.23
N LEU A 46 -14.99 24.41 5.42
CA LEU A 46 -15.74 23.40 6.16
C LEU A 46 -16.75 23.98 7.18
N LYS A 47 -17.01 25.29 7.13
CA LYS A 47 -17.93 25.96 8.08
C LYS A 47 -19.33 25.39 8.06
N ASP A 48 -19.85 25.06 6.87
CA ASP A 48 -21.21 24.54 6.74
C ASP A 48 -21.31 23.13 7.34
N ILE A 49 -20.26 22.30 7.18
CA ILE A 49 -20.16 20.98 7.81
C ILE A 49 -20.06 21.14 9.33
N ALA A 50 -19.20 22.02 9.83
CA ALA A 50 -19.05 22.28 11.26
C ALA A 50 -20.40 22.73 11.88
N TRP A 51 -21.10 23.65 11.23
CA TRP A 51 -22.41 24.12 11.68
C TRP A 51 -23.45 22.97 11.66
N GLY A 52 -23.50 22.18 10.59
CA GLY A 52 -24.43 21.04 10.48
C GLY A 52 -24.22 20.02 11.59
N VAL A 53 -22.96 19.71 11.91
CA VAL A 53 -22.58 18.80 13.02
C VAL A 53 -23.00 19.38 14.38
N GLU A 54 -22.80 20.68 14.62
CA GLU A 54 -23.24 21.34 15.85
C GLU A 54 -24.74 21.25 16.04
N GLU A 55 -25.51 21.58 15.02
CA GLU A 55 -26.98 21.59 15.09
C GLU A 55 -27.53 20.15 15.27
N TYR A 56 -26.92 19.17 14.58
CA TYR A 56 -27.30 17.77 14.73
C TYR A 56 -27.03 17.24 16.15
N ALA A 57 -25.87 17.54 16.71
CA ALA A 57 -25.54 17.14 18.08
C ALA A 57 -26.45 17.79 19.13
N LYS A 58 -26.86 19.06 18.95
CA LYS A 58 -27.87 19.72 19.79
C LYS A 58 -29.21 19.00 19.72
N GLY A 59 -29.65 18.62 18.52
CA GLY A 59 -30.86 17.84 18.30
C GLY A 59 -30.82 16.49 19.00
N LEU A 60 -29.74 15.72 18.82
CA LEU A 60 -29.53 14.42 19.47
C LEU A 60 -29.54 14.54 20.98
N SER A 61 -28.82 15.50 21.53
CA SER A 61 -28.78 15.78 22.98
C SER A 61 -30.19 16.02 23.54
N SER A 62 -31.01 16.85 22.86
CA SER A 62 -32.38 17.14 23.27
C SER A 62 -33.29 15.92 23.23
N VAL A 63 -33.22 15.11 22.17
CA VAL A 63 -34.07 13.92 21.97
C VAL A 63 -33.68 12.79 22.92
N ARG A 64 -32.40 12.50 23.04
CA ARG A 64 -31.89 11.40 23.87
C ARG A 64 -31.72 11.74 25.35
N LYS A 65 -31.82 13.03 25.71
CA LYS A 65 -31.54 13.53 27.07
C LYS A 65 -30.13 13.18 27.58
N ILE A 66 -29.16 13.20 26.68
CA ILE A 66 -27.73 12.96 26.95
C ILE A 66 -27.00 14.30 26.81
N SER A 67 -26.01 14.55 27.68
CA SER A 67 -25.24 15.80 27.63
C SER A 67 -24.50 15.92 26.31
N ASN A 68 -24.54 17.12 25.71
CA ASN A 68 -23.74 17.43 24.53
C ASN A 68 -22.29 17.68 24.96
N ASP A 69 -21.39 16.74 24.63
CA ASP A 69 -19.95 16.81 24.89
C ASP A 69 -19.13 17.21 23.66
N LEU A 70 -19.83 17.64 22.60
CA LEU A 70 -19.21 18.00 21.33
C LEU A 70 -18.22 19.16 21.48
N LYS A 71 -17.04 18.99 20.93
CA LYS A 71 -16.03 20.05 20.74
C LYS A 71 -15.63 20.09 19.28
N ILE A 72 -15.73 21.28 18.69
CA ILE A 72 -15.36 21.50 17.29
C ILE A 72 -14.26 22.56 17.23
N SER A 73 -13.27 22.32 16.38
CA SER A 73 -12.31 23.34 16.00
C SER A 73 -12.10 23.33 14.50
N LEU A 74 -12.23 24.50 13.87
CA LEU A 74 -11.99 24.71 12.45
C LEU A 74 -10.80 25.64 12.28
N ASN A 75 -9.76 25.17 11.61
CA ASN A 75 -8.52 25.89 11.41
C ASN A 75 -8.17 25.94 9.91
N LEU A 76 -7.73 27.11 9.45
CA LEU A 76 -7.09 27.23 8.14
C LEU A 76 -5.59 26.96 8.33
N LYS A 77 -5.07 25.88 7.74
CA LYS A 77 -3.65 25.51 7.81
C LYS A 77 -2.95 25.78 6.49
N GLU A 78 -1.68 26.12 6.57
CA GLU A 78 -0.83 26.26 5.39
C GLU A 78 -0.24 24.91 5.00
N ASN A 79 -0.35 24.60 3.71
CA ASN A 79 0.14 23.32 3.14
C ASN A 79 1.66 23.13 3.32
N LYS A 80 2.40 24.22 3.56
CA LYS A 80 3.85 24.19 3.78
C LYS A 80 4.24 23.46 5.07
N ASP A 81 3.46 23.56 6.13
CA ASP A 81 3.79 22.92 7.41
C ASP A 81 3.54 21.41 7.34
N TRP A 82 2.46 21.00 6.67
CA TRP A 82 2.18 19.58 6.47
C TRP A 82 3.25 18.88 5.60
N LEU A 83 3.68 19.51 4.51
CA LEU A 83 4.76 18.98 3.66
C LEU A 83 6.09 18.88 4.41
N GLY A 84 6.39 19.82 5.29
CA GLY A 84 7.59 19.83 6.12
C GLY A 84 7.56 18.72 7.18
N GLU A 85 6.45 18.54 7.88
CA GLU A 85 6.26 17.46 8.87
C GLU A 85 6.19 16.10 8.22
N TYR A 86 5.49 15.97 7.10
CA TYR A 86 5.42 14.77 6.30
C TYR A 86 6.80 14.33 5.79
N LYS A 87 7.61 15.25 5.26
CA LYS A 87 9.01 14.96 4.87
C LYS A 87 9.86 14.49 6.05
N LYS A 88 9.62 14.99 7.24
CA LYS A 88 10.34 14.54 8.46
C LYS A 88 9.87 13.16 8.95
N ALA A 89 8.60 12.81 8.69
CA ALA A 89 8.03 11.53 9.12
C ALA A 89 8.46 10.36 8.23
N VAL A 90 8.69 10.61 6.93
CA VAL A 90 9.11 9.58 5.97
C VAL A 90 10.63 9.42 6.02
N LYS A 91 11.09 8.38 6.72
CA LYS A 91 12.52 8.07 6.83
C LYS A 91 12.92 7.03 5.78
N PRO A 92 14.14 7.12 5.22
CA PRO A 92 14.68 6.07 4.38
C PRO A 92 14.86 4.74 5.13
N ILE A 93 14.83 3.64 4.41
CA ILE A 93 15.00 2.29 4.96
C ILE A 93 16.05 1.54 4.15
N LEU A 94 16.94 0.85 4.84
CA LEU A 94 17.87 -0.09 4.24
C LEU A 94 17.37 -1.53 4.44
N VAL A 95 17.15 -2.24 3.34
CA VAL A 95 16.76 -3.65 3.30
C VAL A 95 17.85 -4.43 2.57
N ASP A 96 18.75 -5.05 3.31
CA ASP A 96 19.96 -5.69 2.84
C ASP A 96 20.81 -4.75 1.94
N LYS A 97 20.78 -4.91 0.61
CA LYS A 97 21.51 -4.07 -0.35
C LYS A 97 20.62 -3.06 -1.07
N ILE A 98 19.38 -2.92 -0.69
CA ILE A 98 18.43 -1.97 -1.27
C ILE A 98 18.12 -0.86 -0.25
N TYR A 99 18.40 0.38 -0.63
CA TYR A 99 18.09 1.58 0.14
C TYR A 99 16.89 2.29 -0.49
N ILE A 100 15.77 2.28 0.23
CA ILE A 100 14.53 2.92 -0.19
C ILE A 100 14.48 4.30 0.43
N ARG A 101 14.30 5.32 -0.38
CA ARG A 101 14.28 6.71 0.07
C ARG A 101 13.26 7.53 -0.73
N PRO A 102 12.72 8.60 -0.16
CA PRO A 102 12.02 9.61 -0.93
C PRO A 102 13.03 10.44 -1.77
N SER A 103 12.53 11.18 -2.76
CA SER A 103 13.37 11.97 -3.68
C SER A 103 14.18 13.08 -3.03
N TRP A 104 13.73 13.58 -1.87
CA TRP A 104 14.42 14.64 -1.10
C TRP A 104 15.52 14.13 -0.15
N GLU A 105 15.69 12.83 -0.01
CA GLU A 105 16.77 12.24 0.79
C GLU A 105 17.96 11.88 -0.09
N GLU A 106 19.16 12.04 0.46
CA GLU A 106 20.41 11.77 -0.25
C GLU A 106 20.60 10.26 -0.52
N PRO A 107 21.19 9.90 -1.67
CA PRO A 107 21.49 8.51 -1.97
C PRO A 107 22.55 7.93 -1.03
N LEU A 108 22.39 6.65 -0.66
CA LEU A 108 23.40 5.91 0.08
C LEU A 108 24.35 5.21 -0.88
N GLY A 109 25.66 5.45 -0.70
CA GLY A 109 26.70 4.84 -1.53
C GLY A 109 26.88 3.33 -1.25
N GLY A 110 27.25 2.56 -2.27
CA GLY A 110 27.55 1.13 -2.16
C GLY A 110 26.35 0.18 -2.13
N VAL A 111 25.14 0.71 -2.29
CA VAL A 111 23.87 -0.03 -2.32
C VAL A 111 22.98 0.40 -3.48
N THR A 112 22.01 -0.43 -3.81
CA THR A 112 20.98 -0.08 -4.80
C THR A 112 19.98 0.90 -4.19
N ASN A 113 19.92 2.11 -4.74
CA ASN A 113 18.95 3.12 -4.29
C ASN A 113 17.64 2.98 -5.07
N ILE A 114 16.52 2.98 -4.35
CA ILE A 114 15.16 3.05 -4.90
C ILE A 114 14.48 4.31 -4.36
N ILE A 115 14.01 5.15 -5.27
CA ILE A 115 13.25 6.36 -4.94
C ILE A 115 11.77 6.00 -4.97
N ILE A 116 11.11 6.16 -3.84
CA ILE A 116 9.64 6.04 -3.73
C ILE A 116 9.15 7.31 -3.05
N ASP A 117 8.54 8.17 -3.83
CA ASP A 117 7.86 9.31 -3.23
C ASP A 117 6.49 8.85 -2.72
N PRO A 118 6.19 9.17 -1.45
CA PRO A 118 4.92 8.80 -0.89
C PRO A 118 3.77 9.44 -1.69
N ALA A 119 3.01 8.59 -2.31
CA ALA A 119 1.79 8.91 -3.02
C ALA A 119 0.61 8.22 -2.34
N LEU A 120 -0.59 8.41 -2.85
CA LEU A 120 -1.81 7.76 -2.36
C LEU A 120 -1.82 6.22 -2.55
N ALA A 121 -0.82 5.65 -3.27
CA ALA A 121 -0.72 4.21 -3.49
C ALA A 121 0.05 3.51 -2.36
N PHE A 122 -0.40 2.29 -2.00
CA PHE A 122 0.25 1.43 -1.02
C PHE A 122 1.67 1.02 -1.46
N GLY A 123 2.60 0.84 -0.49
CA GLY A 123 3.94 0.32 -0.75
C GLY A 123 5.07 1.34 -0.54
N SER A 124 5.10 2.01 0.60
CA SER A 124 6.20 2.92 0.99
C SER A 124 7.51 2.21 1.36
N GLY A 125 7.51 0.87 1.42
CA GLY A 125 8.67 0.08 1.88
C GLY A 125 8.73 -0.12 3.40
N HIS A 126 7.95 0.60 4.20
CA HIS A 126 7.98 0.49 5.67
C HIS A 126 7.24 -0.73 6.21
N HIS A 127 6.34 -1.32 5.43
CA HIS A 127 5.57 -2.47 5.87
C HIS A 127 6.42 -3.75 5.88
N GLU A 128 6.27 -4.59 6.89
CA GLU A 128 7.05 -5.81 7.09
C GLU A 128 6.95 -6.79 5.90
N SER A 129 5.76 -6.88 5.28
CA SER A 129 5.56 -7.72 4.09
C SER A 129 6.40 -7.24 2.90
N THR A 130 6.50 -5.92 2.69
CA THR A 130 7.32 -5.34 1.63
C THR A 130 8.81 -5.58 1.88
N ASN A 131 9.26 -5.40 3.13
CA ASN A 131 10.64 -5.72 3.52
C ASN A 131 10.98 -7.18 3.27
N SER A 132 10.08 -8.10 3.66
CA SER A 132 10.26 -9.53 3.43
C SER A 132 10.35 -9.85 1.93
N CYS A 133 9.47 -9.27 1.09
CA CYS A 133 9.56 -9.42 -0.36
C CYS A 133 10.91 -8.93 -0.91
N LEU A 134 11.35 -7.73 -0.54
CA LEU A 134 12.62 -7.17 -1.02
C LEU A 134 13.82 -8.05 -0.68
N GLN A 135 13.85 -8.64 0.52
CA GLN A 135 14.89 -9.58 0.92
C GLN A 135 14.84 -10.87 0.09
N LEU A 136 13.62 -11.42 -0.09
CA LEU A 136 13.43 -12.63 -0.88
C LEU A 136 13.78 -12.41 -2.36
N LEU A 137 13.38 -11.27 -2.94
CA LEU A 137 13.71 -10.93 -4.33
C LEU A 137 15.23 -10.80 -4.52
N GLN A 138 15.97 -10.20 -3.58
CA GLN A 138 17.44 -10.15 -3.64
C GLN A 138 18.11 -11.54 -3.60
N LYS A 139 17.44 -12.53 -3.02
CA LYS A 139 17.95 -13.90 -2.90
C LYS A 139 17.62 -14.77 -4.12
N TYR A 140 16.42 -14.62 -4.68
CA TYR A 140 15.89 -15.55 -5.68
C TYR A 140 15.86 -14.98 -7.10
N ALA A 141 15.76 -13.66 -7.31
CA ALA A 141 15.78 -13.05 -8.63
C ALA A 141 17.21 -13.01 -9.20
N LYS A 142 17.34 -13.28 -10.50
CA LYS A 142 18.60 -13.24 -11.21
C LYS A 142 18.53 -12.23 -12.36
N SER A 143 19.67 -11.62 -12.67
CA SER A 143 19.76 -10.74 -13.85
C SER A 143 19.41 -11.51 -15.12
N GLY A 144 18.51 -10.93 -15.92
CA GLY A 144 17.97 -11.54 -17.13
C GLY A 144 16.65 -12.30 -16.94
N ASP A 145 16.23 -12.58 -15.70
CA ASP A 145 14.95 -13.24 -15.45
C ASP A 145 13.78 -12.38 -15.98
N SER A 146 12.77 -13.06 -16.49
CA SER A 146 11.44 -12.47 -16.68
C SER A 146 10.69 -12.46 -15.35
N ALA A 147 10.20 -11.32 -14.95
CA ALA A 147 9.55 -11.12 -13.64
C ALA A 147 8.13 -10.57 -13.79
N LEU A 148 7.22 -11.00 -12.92
CA LEU A 148 5.86 -10.48 -12.82
C LEU A 148 5.59 -9.99 -11.40
N ASP A 149 5.13 -8.74 -11.27
CA ASP A 149 4.66 -8.14 -10.01
C ASP A 149 3.14 -7.99 -10.05
N VAL A 150 2.44 -8.74 -9.21
CA VAL A 150 0.97 -8.81 -9.15
C VAL A 150 0.46 -8.00 -7.96
N GLY A 151 -0.29 -6.94 -8.25
CA GLY A 151 -0.66 -5.93 -7.25
C GLY A 151 0.51 -4.99 -6.96
N CYS A 152 1.03 -4.34 -8.02
CA CYS A 152 2.29 -3.60 -7.96
C CYS A 152 2.25 -2.35 -7.07
N GLY A 153 1.08 -1.77 -6.80
CA GLY A 153 0.92 -0.60 -5.94
C GLY A 153 1.80 0.57 -6.37
N SER A 154 2.72 0.99 -5.51
CA SER A 154 3.72 2.03 -5.80
C SER A 154 4.78 1.62 -6.82
N GLY A 155 4.86 0.34 -7.18
CA GLY A 155 5.88 -0.23 -8.06
C GLY A 155 7.21 -0.56 -7.36
N ILE A 156 7.28 -0.50 -6.05
CA ILE A 156 8.54 -0.70 -5.30
C ILE A 156 9.19 -2.07 -5.60
N LEU A 157 8.40 -3.15 -5.67
CA LEU A 157 8.91 -4.49 -5.98
C LEU A 157 9.29 -4.62 -7.46
N SER A 158 8.47 -4.07 -8.35
CA SER A 158 8.78 -3.98 -9.78
C SER A 158 10.09 -3.23 -10.04
N ILE A 159 10.30 -2.09 -9.37
CA ILE A 159 11.53 -1.29 -9.48
C ILE A 159 12.72 -2.07 -8.91
N ALA A 160 12.54 -2.74 -7.77
CA ALA A 160 13.59 -3.58 -7.19
C ALA A 160 14.02 -4.69 -8.16
N LEU A 161 13.07 -5.42 -8.75
CA LEU A 161 13.32 -6.45 -9.77
C LEU A 161 14.05 -5.87 -10.99
N ALA A 162 13.61 -4.71 -11.50
CA ALA A 162 14.27 -4.06 -12.62
C ALA A 162 15.72 -3.65 -12.30
N LYS A 163 15.97 -3.13 -11.11
CA LYS A 163 17.33 -2.80 -10.64
C LYS A 163 18.20 -4.04 -10.35
N LEU A 164 17.60 -5.19 -10.10
CA LEU A 164 18.29 -6.48 -10.04
C LEU A 164 18.60 -7.05 -11.44
N GLY A 165 18.15 -6.38 -12.50
CA GLY A 165 18.40 -6.74 -13.90
C GLY A 165 17.34 -7.63 -14.51
N CYS A 166 16.17 -7.77 -13.91
CA CYS A 166 15.05 -8.53 -14.45
C CYS A 166 14.29 -7.74 -15.54
N ASN A 167 13.66 -8.48 -16.47
CA ASN A 167 12.67 -7.95 -17.41
C ASN A 167 11.29 -8.00 -16.76
N VAL A 168 10.76 -6.85 -16.36
CA VAL A 168 9.61 -6.77 -15.45
C VAL A 168 8.33 -6.45 -16.19
N ASP A 169 7.31 -7.28 -15.96
CA ASP A 169 5.91 -6.98 -16.19
C ASP A 169 5.22 -6.73 -14.85
N ALA A 170 4.25 -5.82 -14.81
CA ALA A 170 3.54 -5.48 -13.60
C ALA A 170 2.05 -5.25 -13.85
N CYS A 171 1.21 -5.52 -12.86
CA CYS A 171 -0.21 -5.19 -12.94
C CYS A 171 -0.79 -4.82 -11.58
N ASP A 172 -1.86 -4.03 -11.64
CA ASP A 172 -2.70 -3.73 -10.49
C ASP A 172 -4.14 -3.54 -10.98
N THR A 173 -5.12 -3.85 -10.13
CA THR A 173 -6.53 -3.59 -10.45
C THR A 173 -6.90 -2.12 -10.31
N ASP A 174 -6.11 -1.34 -9.59
CA ASP A 174 -6.27 0.10 -9.43
C ASP A 174 -5.42 0.86 -10.46
N GLU A 175 -6.07 1.70 -11.26
CA GLU A 175 -5.40 2.57 -12.23
C GLU A 175 -4.45 3.57 -11.56
N GLN A 176 -4.80 4.08 -10.37
CA GLN A 176 -3.93 4.99 -9.63
C GLN A 176 -2.63 4.30 -9.22
N ALA A 177 -2.68 3.01 -8.86
CA ALA A 177 -1.50 2.22 -8.55
C ALA A 177 -0.59 2.05 -9.76
N THR A 178 -1.14 1.70 -10.93
CA THR A 178 -0.34 1.56 -12.17
C THR A 178 0.29 2.88 -12.60
N GLN A 179 -0.42 4.01 -12.46
CA GLN A 179 0.14 5.34 -12.73
C GLN A 179 1.24 5.73 -11.73
N SER A 180 1.05 5.43 -10.44
CA SER A 180 2.06 5.62 -9.40
C SER A 180 3.32 4.80 -9.68
N SER A 181 3.15 3.52 -10.05
CA SER A 181 4.25 2.64 -10.45
C SER A 181 5.06 3.23 -11.63
N LEU A 182 4.39 3.74 -12.65
CA LEU A 182 5.06 4.36 -13.82
C LEU A 182 5.82 5.62 -13.41
N SER A 183 5.22 6.47 -12.57
CA SER A 183 5.87 7.69 -12.08
C SER A 183 7.12 7.38 -11.25
N ASN A 184 7.03 6.39 -10.35
CA ASN A 184 8.17 5.94 -9.56
C ASN A 184 9.23 5.25 -10.42
N ALA A 185 8.85 4.46 -11.43
CA ALA A 185 9.79 3.87 -12.38
C ALA A 185 10.60 4.96 -13.11
N GLN A 186 9.97 6.06 -13.52
CA GLN A 186 10.64 7.19 -14.15
C GLN A 186 11.65 7.86 -13.21
N LEU A 187 11.27 8.09 -11.92
CA LEU A 187 12.20 8.64 -10.91
C LEU A 187 13.43 7.74 -10.70
N ASN A 188 13.26 6.45 -10.90
CA ASN A 188 14.33 5.45 -10.72
C ASN A 188 15.10 5.13 -12.01
N GLU A 189 14.77 5.77 -13.14
CA GLU A 189 15.37 5.54 -14.45
C GLU A 189 15.27 4.08 -14.92
N VAL A 190 14.20 3.38 -14.51
CA VAL A 190 13.90 2.01 -14.96
C VAL A 190 12.68 1.99 -15.86
N LYS A 191 12.59 0.95 -16.71
CA LYS A 191 11.44 0.71 -17.57
C LYS A 191 10.90 -0.67 -17.33
N PHE A 192 9.59 -0.77 -17.20
CA PHE A 192 8.89 -2.04 -17.25
C PHE A 192 8.71 -2.46 -18.70
N ASN A 193 8.77 -3.78 -18.94
CA ASN A 193 8.49 -4.32 -20.27
C ASN A 193 6.99 -4.11 -20.58
N LYS A 194 6.12 -4.41 -19.60
CA LYS A 194 4.68 -4.16 -19.69
C LYS A 194 4.13 -3.78 -18.32
N ILE A 195 3.16 -2.85 -18.30
CA ILE A 195 2.33 -2.57 -17.14
C ILE A 195 0.87 -2.41 -17.59
N TRP A 196 -0.08 -2.96 -16.82
CA TRP A 196 -1.49 -2.82 -17.17
C TRP A 196 -2.39 -2.75 -15.93
N THR A 197 -3.52 -2.05 -16.09
CA THR A 197 -4.60 -2.06 -15.10
C THR A 197 -5.46 -3.28 -15.33
N GLY A 198 -5.56 -4.15 -14.33
CA GLY A 198 -6.32 -5.39 -14.40
C GLY A 198 -5.67 -6.55 -13.65
N SER A 199 -6.26 -7.73 -13.81
CA SER A 199 -5.81 -8.98 -13.20
C SER A 199 -4.87 -9.78 -14.11
N ILE A 200 -4.35 -10.88 -13.59
CA ILE A 200 -3.57 -11.89 -14.33
C ILE A 200 -4.44 -13.01 -14.92
N ALA A 201 -5.76 -12.88 -14.83
CA ALA A 201 -6.67 -13.85 -15.43
C ALA A 201 -6.41 -13.99 -16.95
N ASN A 202 -6.26 -15.23 -17.42
CA ASN A 202 -5.94 -15.58 -18.81
C ASN A 202 -4.58 -15.09 -19.32
N LEU A 203 -3.61 -14.82 -18.42
CA LEU A 203 -2.25 -14.51 -18.81
C LEU A 203 -1.57 -15.77 -19.36
N GLU A 204 -1.15 -15.73 -20.63
CA GLU A 204 -0.48 -16.88 -21.29
C GLU A 204 1.05 -16.88 -21.04
N GLN A 205 1.60 -15.70 -20.78
CA GLN A 205 3.04 -15.55 -20.55
C GLN A 205 3.45 -16.17 -19.22
N LYS A 206 4.63 -16.80 -19.21
CA LYS A 206 5.24 -17.41 -18.03
C LYS A 206 6.53 -16.71 -17.65
N TYR A 207 6.82 -16.71 -16.34
CA TYR A 207 7.89 -15.93 -15.73
C TYR A 207 8.85 -16.81 -14.92
N ASP A 208 10.11 -16.37 -14.84
CA ASP A 208 11.12 -16.99 -14.00
C ASP A 208 10.89 -16.67 -12.53
N ILE A 209 10.34 -15.49 -12.24
CA ILE A 209 9.93 -15.08 -10.89
C ILE A 209 8.61 -14.31 -10.92
N VAL A 210 7.70 -14.69 -10.03
CA VAL A 210 6.42 -14.01 -9.81
C VAL A 210 6.36 -13.56 -8.36
N VAL A 211 6.01 -12.31 -8.11
CA VAL A 211 5.78 -11.78 -6.75
C VAL A 211 4.37 -11.25 -6.62
N ALA A 212 3.73 -11.52 -5.48
CA ALA A 212 2.45 -10.98 -5.09
C ALA A 212 2.48 -10.60 -3.60
N ASN A 213 2.49 -9.29 -3.32
CA ASN A 213 2.40 -8.76 -1.96
C ASN A 213 1.01 -8.14 -1.76
N ILE A 214 0.01 -8.99 -1.64
CA ILE A 214 -1.42 -8.65 -1.60
C ILE A 214 -2.12 -9.43 -0.49
N ILE A 215 -3.36 -9.05 -0.15
CA ILE A 215 -4.12 -9.73 0.91
C ILE A 215 -4.41 -11.20 0.57
N ALA A 216 -4.43 -12.06 1.59
CA ALA A 216 -4.56 -13.51 1.45
C ALA A 216 -5.79 -13.94 0.64
N ASP A 217 -6.94 -13.28 0.80
CA ASP A 217 -8.17 -13.65 0.07
C ASP A 217 -8.00 -13.47 -1.45
N VAL A 218 -7.28 -12.45 -1.90
CA VAL A 218 -6.96 -12.24 -3.31
C VAL A 218 -5.95 -13.30 -3.80
N ILE A 219 -4.96 -13.65 -2.97
CA ILE A 219 -4.03 -14.75 -3.28
C ILE A 219 -4.78 -16.07 -3.51
N PHE A 220 -5.75 -16.40 -2.64
CA PHE A 220 -6.58 -17.60 -2.83
C PHE A 220 -7.38 -17.55 -4.13
N MET A 221 -7.96 -16.41 -4.45
CA MET A 221 -8.72 -16.20 -5.69
C MET A 221 -7.82 -16.39 -6.93
N LEU A 222 -6.62 -15.86 -6.92
CA LEU A 222 -5.66 -15.89 -8.03
C LEU A 222 -4.73 -17.11 -8.02
N SER A 223 -4.87 -18.04 -7.07
CA SER A 223 -3.91 -19.11 -6.85
C SER A 223 -3.59 -19.93 -8.11
N ASN A 224 -4.61 -20.29 -8.89
CA ASN A 224 -4.41 -21.03 -10.13
C ASN A 224 -3.69 -20.23 -11.22
N ASP A 225 -3.98 -18.93 -11.32
CA ASP A 225 -3.36 -18.07 -12.33
C ASP A 225 -1.92 -17.75 -11.94
N LEU A 226 -1.63 -17.54 -10.64
CA LEU A 226 -0.29 -17.40 -10.10
C LEU A 226 0.58 -18.63 -10.42
N LYS A 227 0.07 -19.86 -10.19
CA LYS A 227 0.80 -21.10 -10.52
C LYS A 227 1.04 -21.22 -12.03
N LYS A 228 0.01 -20.97 -12.86
CA LYS A 228 0.12 -21.04 -14.33
C LYS A 228 1.10 -20.02 -14.91
N SER A 229 1.33 -18.89 -14.24
CA SER A 229 2.26 -17.87 -14.68
C SER A 229 3.73 -18.22 -14.43
N LEU A 230 4.03 -19.36 -13.78
CA LEU A 230 5.40 -19.81 -13.55
C LEU A 230 5.95 -20.60 -14.74
N LYS A 231 7.20 -20.37 -15.07
CA LYS A 231 8.01 -21.28 -15.88
C LYS A 231 8.42 -22.51 -15.03
N LYS A 232 8.78 -23.60 -15.65
CA LYS A 232 9.45 -24.72 -14.97
C LYS A 232 10.71 -24.23 -14.26
N GLY A 233 10.87 -24.60 -12.99
CA GLY A 233 11.93 -24.11 -12.11
C GLY A 233 11.78 -22.66 -11.64
N GLY A 234 10.70 -21.97 -12.01
CA GLY A 234 10.42 -20.57 -11.64
C GLY A 234 9.98 -20.42 -10.18
N TYR A 235 10.19 -19.25 -9.62
CA TYR A 235 9.88 -18.94 -8.22
C TYR A 235 8.61 -18.09 -8.07
N LEU A 236 7.80 -18.40 -7.06
CA LEU A 236 6.65 -17.62 -6.63
C LEU A 236 6.90 -17.07 -5.23
N VAL A 237 6.94 -15.75 -5.09
CA VAL A 237 7.08 -15.05 -3.81
C VAL A 237 5.72 -14.49 -3.41
N LEU A 238 5.16 -14.96 -2.31
CA LEU A 238 3.88 -14.51 -1.76
C LEU A 238 4.10 -13.77 -0.45
N SER A 239 3.45 -12.64 -0.25
CA SER A 239 3.47 -11.85 0.98
C SER A 239 2.18 -11.07 1.18
N GLY A 240 2.08 -10.26 2.26
CA GLY A 240 0.81 -9.60 2.64
C GLY A 240 -0.15 -10.55 3.35
N ILE A 241 0.37 -11.63 3.93
CA ILE A 241 -0.37 -12.74 4.51
C ILE A 241 -0.22 -12.69 6.03
N LEU A 242 -1.32 -12.61 6.77
CA LEU A 242 -1.30 -12.75 8.22
C LEU A 242 -1.01 -14.21 8.63
N ASN A 243 -0.30 -14.41 9.74
CA ASN A 243 0.09 -15.74 10.27
C ASN A 243 -1.08 -16.72 10.36
N LYS A 244 -2.29 -16.26 10.66
CA LYS A 244 -3.50 -17.10 10.74
C LYS A 244 -3.87 -17.81 9.42
N TYR A 245 -3.33 -17.37 8.28
CA TYR A 245 -3.58 -17.97 6.97
C TYR A 245 -2.47 -18.91 6.51
N GLU A 246 -1.39 -19.10 7.30
CA GLU A 246 -0.21 -19.87 6.93
C GLU A 246 -0.54 -21.28 6.44
N ASP A 247 -1.30 -22.06 7.22
CA ASP A 247 -1.65 -23.43 6.87
C ASP A 247 -2.50 -23.51 5.60
N ARG A 248 -3.43 -22.57 5.44
CA ARG A 248 -4.28 -22.51 4.24
C ARG A 248 -3.47 -22.16 2.98
N ILE A 249 -2.47 -21.31 3.08
CA ILE A 249 -1.55 -21.01 1.97
C ILE A 249 -0.75 -22.27 1.61
N LYS A 250 -0.19 -22.99 2.59
CA LYS A 250 0.54 -24.23 2.35
C LYS A 250 -0.32 -25.28 1.63
N ASP A 251 -1.56 -25.46 2.06
CA ASP A 251 -2.49 -26.39 1.38
C ASP A 251 -2.86 -25.94 -0.05
N THR A 252 -3.06 -24.64 -0.24
CA THR A 252 -3.42 -24.06 -1.54
C THR A 252 -2.29 -24.25 -2.58
N PHE A 253 -1.04 -24.15 -2.17
CA PHE A 253 0.14 -24.23 -3.04
C PHE A 253 0.96 -25.52 -2.85
N LYS A 254 0.36 -26.59 -2.30
CA LYS A 254 1.02 -27.89 -2.03
C LYS A 254 1.52 -28.63 -3.27
N ASP A 255 1.08 -28.25 -4.44
CA ASP A 255 1.53 -28.75 -5.75
C ASP A 255 2.83 -28.08 -6.23
N LEU A 256 3.31 -27.07 -5.53
CA LEU A 256 4.62 -26.46 -5.72
C LEU A 256 5.58 -26.88 -4.60
N GLU A 257 6.88 -26.84 -4.87
CA GLU A 257 7.92 -27.05 -3.85
C GLU A 257 7.96 -25.81 -2.92
N LEU A 258 7.72 -26.00 -1.63
CA LEU A 258 7.92 -24.95 -0.62
C LEU A 258 9.42 -24.80 -0.32
N VAL A 259 10.02 -23.69 -0.76
CA VAL A 259 11.46 -23.44 -0.64
C VAL A 259 11.80 -22.69 0.65
N GLU A 260 11.02 -21.69 1.01
CA GLU A 260 11.28 -20.84 2.19
C GLU A 260 10.01 -20.26 2.77
N ILE A 261 9.98 -20.15 4.09
CA ILE A 261 8.98 -19.38 4.85
C ILE A 261 9.72 -18.31 5.63
N LYS A 262 9.25 -17.08 5.54
CA LYS A 262 9.81 -15.95 6.28
C LYS A 262 8.72 -15.28 7.11
N GLN A 263 8.92 -15.27 8.43
CA GLN A 263 8.01 -14.60 9.36
C GLN A 263 8.56 -13.22 9.75
N ALA A 264 7.67 -12.25 9.87
CA ALA A 264 7.95 -10.90 10.33
C ALA A 264 6.75 -10.38 11.13
N ASN A 265 6.84 -10.45 12.46
CA ASN A 265 5.75 -10.17 13.40
C ASN A 265 4.46 -10.96 13.05
N ASP A 266 3.37 -10.27 12.74
CA ASP A 266 2.07 -10.88 12.40
C ASP A 266 1.99 -11.34 10.93
N TRP A 267 3.04 -11.13 10.14
CA TRP A 267 3.06 -11.39 8.70
C TRP A 267 3.96 -12.56 8.36
N VAL A 268 3.54 -13.33 7.36
CA VAL A 268 4.31 -14.44 6.80
C VAL A 268 4.43 -14.30 5.29
N SER A 269 5.62 -14.60 4.78
CA SER A 269 5.92 -14.63 3.35
C SER A 269 6.42 -16.02 2.97
N PHE A 270 6.13 -16.44 1.74
CA PHE A 270 6.46 -17.76 1.22
C PHE A 270 7.23 -17.63 -0.08
N VAL A 271 8.16 -18.54 -0.29
CA VAL A 271 8.76 -18.80 -1.59
C VAL A 271 8.44 -20.23 -2.00
N TYR A 272 7.77 -20.36 -3.12
CA TYR A 272 7.53 -21.65 -3.79
C TYR A 272 8.33 -21.72 -5.08
N LYS A 273 8.58 -22.92 -5.54
CA LYS A 273 9.24 -23.21 -6.82
C LYS A 273 8.37 -24.16 -7.64
N GLU A 274 8.20 -23.86 -8.92
CA GLU A 274 7.61 -24.78 -9.88
C GLU A 274 8.56 -25.95 -10.11
N MET A 275 8.06 -27.19 -10.03
CA MET A 275 8.90 -28.38 -10.16
C MET A 275 9.39 -28.58 -11.60
N ASP A 276 10.61 -29.02 -11.73
CA ASP A 276 11.20 -29.46 -13.00
C ASP A 276 10.74 -30.92 -13.28
N GLU A 277 9.65 -31.15 -14.03
CA GLU A 277 9.34 -32.44 -14.60
C GLU A 277 9.93 -32.62 -16.00
#